data_418972111da3bb6e72d3c1e9cd65154f
#
_entry.id   418972111da3bb6e72d3c1e9cd65154f
#
_cell.length_a   1.000
_cell.length_b   1.000
_cell.length_c   1.000
_cell.angle_alpha   90.00
_cell.angle_beta   90.00
_cell.angle_gamma   90.00
#
_symmetry.space_group_name_H-M   'P 1'
#
loop_
_entity.id
_entity.type
_entity.pdbx_description
1 polymer ?
#
loop_
_entity_poly.entity_id
_entity_poly.type
_entity_poly.pdbx_seq_one_letter_code
_entity_poly.pdbx_strand_id
1 'polypeptide(L)'
;MLNGESYFSRSRVAWLLAVVALLWFVNLDLRNLAEADEGRYTEIPREMLASGDWLTPRLNALKYFEKPALQYWSTAAAFAVFGEHIWTARLWNALTGFFGIALVFFAGRRLFGTQAGMYAALILASSVLYVVAGHIITLDMGVTFFMNLGVIGFVLAQQPTAGSRENWLWMHLAWAAFALALLSKGLIGLVLPGAALVVYTLMQRDWVMWRRLHLVSGLTLFFALGAPWFVAVTLANPEFFHFFFIHEHFGRFASTEHGRFQPWWYFLPILFLGILPWVTLLPQALASAWKRATADRREFEPGRFLVIWILLVFVFFSVSKSKLTLYVLPILPALALLMGRQLAMMSSRALFWHGIPGVTLAVVAVYFSSMVGRWGNAETPQALYAAYVPWVLAAAGLWFVAALASVFLFRAGMTQRGVIVLAMGGLVSGQSLVTGAEALSPAYSAVHIAEKIKPFLKPGVPFYSVGMHDLTLPFYIKRTFTLVAYKGELAFGIEQEPLGYIPDYETFKQVWVAQAYALAIMPPQVFLEFEQAGVPMRVIATDARRVVVTRP
;
A
#
# COMPACT_ATOMS: atom_id res chain seq x y z
N MET A 1 -2.64 42.21 -16.56
CA MET A 1 -2.83 41.06 -17.43
C MET A 1 -1.53 40.81 -18.17
N LEU A 2 -0.66 39.99 -17.64
CA LEU A 2 0.58 39.56 -18.31
C LEU A 2 0.27 38.21 -18.94
N ASN A 3 0.30 38.16 -20.27
CA ASN A 3 0.31 36.93 -21.05
C ASN A 3 1.59 36.11 -20.73
N GLY A 4 1.66 35.55 -19.54
CA GLY A 4 2.71 34.59 -19.16
C GLY A 4 2.36 33.26 -19.79
N GLU A 5 3.06 32.86 -20.84
CA GLU A 5 3.08 31.46 -21.27
C GLU A 5 3.26 30.58 -20.01
N SER A 6 2.33 29.68 -19.79
CA SER A 6 2.39 28.76 -18.65
C SER A 6 3.73 28.02 -18.72
N TYR A 7 4.56 28.12 -17.69
CA TYR A 7 5.83 27.36 -17.60
C TYR A 7 5.63 25.88 -17.94
N PHE A 8 4.48 25.33 -17.57
CA PHE A 8 4.08 23.97 -17.88
C PHE A 8 3.36 23.89 -19.23
N SER A 9 4.12 24.04 -20.34
CA SER A 9 3.62 23.69 -21.68
C SER A 9 3.27 22.20 -21.74
N ARG A 10 2.45 21.81 -22.73
CA ARG A 10 2.04 20.39 -22.91
C ARG A 10 3.25 19.45 -23.02
N SER A 11 4.29 19.84 -23.75
CA SER A 11 5.51 19.06 -23.91
C SER A 11 6.29 18.90 -22.61
N ARG A 12 6.44 19.96 -21.82
CA ARG A 12 7.12 19.90 -20.51
C ARG A 12 6.34 19.03 -19.51
N VAL A 13 5.01 19.12 -19.49
CA VAL A 13 4.16 18.25 -18.67
C VAL A 13 4.35 16.79 -19.06
N ALA A 14 4.27 16.46 -20.35
CA ALA A 14 4.45 15.09 -20.83
C ALA A 14 5.84 14.57 -20.49
N TRP A 15 6.89 15.36 -20.68
CA TRP A 15 8.25 14.97 -20.36
C TRP A 15 8.46 14.74 -18.85
N LEU A 16 7.94 15.62 -17.99
CA LEU A 16 8.04 15.44 -16.53
C LEU A 16 7.29 14.19 -16.07
N LEU A 17 6.09 13.94 -16.61
CA LEU A 17 5.35 12.72 -16.27
C LEU A 17 6.07 11.47 -16.78
N ALA A 18 6.73 11.53 -17.94
CA ALA A 18 7.55 10.42 -18.44
C ALA A 18 8.78 10.16 -17.55
N VAL A 19 9.45 11.21 -17.06
CA VAL A 19 10.57 11.06 -16.10
C VAL A 19 10.07 10.48 -14.77
N VAL A 20 8.94 10.96 -14.27
CA VAL A 20 8.32 10.38 -13.05
C VAL A 20 7.98 8.91 -13.29
N ALA A 21 7.40 8.55 -14.44
CA ALA A 21 7.09 7.17 -14.78
C ALA A 21 8.36 6.30 -14.80
N LEU A 22 9.41 6.76 -15.49
CA LEU A 22 10.68 6.05 -15.55
C LEU A 22 11.24 5.77 -14.15
N LEU A 23 11.32 6.82 -13.30
CA LEU A 23 11.82 6.69 -11.93
C LEU A 23 10.88 5.84 -11.06
N TRP A 24 9.58 5.83 -11.34
CA TRP A 24 8.59 5.05 -10.59
C TRP A 24 8.69 3.55 -10.84
N PHE A 25 8.98 3.13 -12.07
CA PHE A 25 8.96 1.71 -12.44
C PHE A 25 10.34 1.03 -12.45
N VAL A 26 11.44 1.79 -12.35
CA VAL A 26 12.80 1.28 -12.60
C VAL A 26 13.29 0.25 -11.59
N ASN A 27 12.76 0.23 -10.36
CA ASN A 27 13.30 -0.59 -9.25
C ASN A 27 12.38 -1.73 -8.76
N LEU A 28 11.38 -2.09 -9.53
CA LEU A 28 10.39 -3.10 -9.10
C LEU A 28 11.00 -4.49 -8.86
N ASP A 29 12.12 -4.80 -9.52
CA ASP A 29 12.79 -6.11 -9.43
C ASP A 29 14.06 -6.09 -8.55
N LEU A 30 14.44 -4.93 -8.02
CA LEU A 30 15.71 -4.77 -7.30
C LEU A 30 15.68 -5.22 -5.83
N ARG A 31 14.55 -5.71 -5.35
CA ARG A 31 14.38 -6.15 -3.97
C ARG A 31 13.58 -7.45 -3.92
N ASN A 32 14.03 -8.40 -3.11
CA ASN A 32 13.32 -9.65 -2.86
C ASN A 32 11.98 -9.41 -2.14
N LEU A 33 11.07 -10.41 -2.20
CA LEU A 33 9.79 -10.36 -1.49
C LEU A 33 10.03 -10.36 0.02
N ALA A 34 9.35 -9.48 0.74
CA ALA A 34 9.43 -9.38 2.18
C ALA A 34 8.17 -9.98 2.86
N GLU A 35 8.36 -10.64 4.01
CA GLU A 35 7.26 -11.04 4.89
C GLU A 35 6.60 -9.79 5.53
N ALA A 36 5.29 -9.80 5.83
CA ALA A 36 4.35 -10.92 5.61
C ALA A 36 3.53 -10.69 4.33
N ASP A 37 3.18 -9.43 4.02
CA ASP A 37 2.20 -9.08 2.99
C ASP A 37 2.68 -9.39 1.57
N GLU A 38 3.96 -9.09 1.23
CA GLU A 38 4.46 -9.36 -0.12
C GLU A 38 4.47 -10.86 -0.44
N GLY A 39 4.87 -11.70 0.51
CA GLY A 39 4.83 -13.16 0.34
C GLY A 39 3.41 -13.66 0.13
N ARG A 40 2.50 -13.31 1.04
CA ARG A 40 1.08 -13.71 1.00
C ARG A 40 0.38 -13.29 -0.28
N TYR A 41 0.46 -12.00 -0.61
CA TYR A 41 -0.24 -11.44 -1.77
C TYR A 41 0.46 -11.73 -3.11
N THR A 42 1.58 -12.45 -3.08
CA THR A 42 2.23 -13.03 -4.26
C THR A 42 1.89 -14.50 -4.41
N GLU A 43 1.84 -15.25 -3.30
CA GLU A 43 1.57 -16.70 -3.33
C GLU A 43 0.12 -17.00 -3.69
N ILE A 44 -0.86 -16.27 -3.13
CA ILE A 44 -2.28 -16.47 -3.47
C ILE A 44 -2.54 -16.38 -4.99
N PRO A 45 -2.10 -15.32 -5.70
CA PRO A 45 -2.21 -15.26 -7.16
C PRO A 45 -1.46 -16.38 -7.90
N ARG A 46 -0.32 -16.83 -7.38
CA ARG A 46 0.44 -17.94 -7.97
C ARG A 46 -0.35 -19.26 -7.84
N GLU A 47 -0.90 -19.54 -6.68
CA GLU A 47 -1.77 -20.70 -6.49
C GLU A 47 -3.03 -20.63 -7.35
N MET A 48 -3.64 -19.46 -7.45
CA MET A 48 -4.82 -19.20 -8.30
C MET A 48 -4.52 -19.51 -9.78
N LEU A 49 -3.35 -19.08 -10.28
CA LEU A 49 -2.92 -19.38 -11.64
C LEU A 49 -2.60 -20.87 -11.84
N ALA A 50 -1.89 -21.47 -10.89
CA ALA A 50 -1.47 -22.87 -10.96
C ALA A 50 -2.66 -23.86 -10.88
N SER A 51 -3.67 -23.55 -10.06
CA SER A 51 -4.87 -24.38 -9.92
C SER A 51 -5.93 -24.12 -10.99
N GLY A 52 -5.92 -22.92 -11.61
CA GLY A 52 -6.99 -22.44 -12.48
C GLY A 52 -8.26 -21.99 -11.72
N ASP A 53 -8.26 -22.04 -10.39
CA ASP A 53 -9.37 -21.56 -9.56
C ASP A 53 -9.24 -20.05 -9.26
N TRP A 54 -9.90 -19.24 -10.06
CA TRP A 54 -9.91 -17.78 -9.93
C TRP A 54 -11.04 -17.28 -9.01
N LEU A 55 -11.87 -18.20 -8.50
CA LEU A 55 -13.02 -17.85 -7.66
C LEU A 55 -12.67 -17.89 -6.17
N THR A 56 -12.06 -18.98 -5.71
CA THR A 56 -11.76 -19.25 -4.30
C THR A 56 -10.27 -18.96 -4.02
N PRO A 57 -9.92 -17.81 -3.41
CA PRO A 57 -8.54 -17.54 -3.02
C PRO A 57 -8.02 -18.60 -2.05
N ARG A 58 -6.80 -19.08 -2.29
CA ARG A 58 -6.11 -20.07 -1.45
C ARG A 58 -4.73 -19.59 -1.06
N LEU A 59 -4.31 -19.93 0.15
CA LEU A 59 -2.96 -19.75 0.65
C LEU A 59 -2.49 -21.07 1.26
N ASN A 60 -1.40 -21.60 0.78
CA ASN A 60 -0.92 -22.94 1.12
C ASN A 60 -1.97 -24.03 0.86
N ALA A 61 -2.64 -23.95 -0.28
CA ALA A 61 -3.78 -24.76 -0.73
C ALA A 61 -5.05 -24.67 0.14
N LEU A 62 -5.05 -23.92 1.24
CA LEU A 62 -6.19 -23.73 2.15
C LEU A 62 -7.02 -22.50 1.75
N LYS A 63 -8.33 -22.55 1.98
CA LYS A 63 -9.24 -21.39 1.75
C LYS A 63 -8.79 -20.17 2.54
N TYR A 64 -8.69 -19.03 1.85
CA TYR A 64 -8.23 -17.77 2.42
C TYR A 64 -9.16 -16.62 2.06
N PHE A 65 -10.05 -16.23 2.98
CA PHE A 65 -11.13 -15.28 2.74
C PHE A 65 -10.99 -13.94 3.45
N GLU A 66 -9.81 -13.59 3.93
CA GLU A 66 -9.63 -12.30 4.62
C GLU A 66 -9.84 -11.08 3.72
N LYS A 67 -9.65 -11.23 2.42
CA LYS A 67 -9.70 -10.10 1.47
C LYS A 67 -10.37 -10.48 0.16
N PRO A 68 -11.00 -9.48 -0.54
CA PRO A 68 -11.61 -9.68 -1.85
C PRO A 68 -10.57 -9.91 -2.95
N ALA A 69 -11.04 -10.36 -4.13
CA ALA A 69 -10.20 -10.96 -5.17
C ALA A 69 -9.47 -10.00 -6.11
N LEU A 70 -9.80 -8.69 -6.17
CA LEU A 70 -9.31 -7.80 -7.25
C LEU A 70 -7.77 -7.72 -7.32
N GLN A 71 -7.09 -7.62 -6.17
CA GLN A 71 -5.63 -7.65 -6.09
C GLN A 71 -5.09 -8.98 -6.63
N TYR A 72 -5.67 -10.09 -6.21
CA TYR A 72 -5.24 -11.43 -6.61
C TYR A 72 -5.42 -11.65 -8.11
N TRP A 73 -6.57 -11.29 -8.66
CA TRP A 73 -6.84 -11.37 -10.10
C TRP A 73 -5.85 -10.54 -10.92
N SER A 74 -5.58 -9.31 -10.47
CA SER A 74 -4.67 -8.41 -11.19
C SER A 74 -3.25 -8.95 -11.21
N THR A 75 -2.76 -9.51 -10.09
CA THR A 75 -1.44 -10.11 -10.00
C THR A 75 -1.37 -11.44 -10.75
N ALA A 76 -2.40 -12.31 -10.65
CA ALA A 76 -2.47 -13.56 -11.40
C ALA A 76 -2.50 -13.31 -12.92
N ALA A 77 -3.23 -12.30 -13.38
CA ALA A 77 -3.24 -11.88 -14.78
C ALA A 77 -1.84 -11.38 -15.22
N ALA A 78 -1.15 -10.61 -14.38
CA ALA A 78 0.22 -10.20 -14.68
C ALA A 78 1.18 -11.41 -14.77
N PHE A 79 1.04 -12.40 -13.90
CA PHE A 79 1.80 -13.65 -13.96
C PHE A 79 1.49 -14.46 -15.23
N ALA A 80 0.23 -14.54 -15.61
CA ALA A 80 -0.18 -15.25 -16.84
C ALA A 80 0.42 -14.62 -18.12
N VAL A 81 0.56 -13.28 -18.14
CA VAL A 81 1.05 -12.56 -19.34
C VAL A 81 2.56 -12.44 -19.36
N PHE A 82 3.18 -12.13 -18.22
CA PHE A 82 4.60 -11.76 -18.13
C PHE A 82 5.47 -12.77 -17.37
N GLY A 83 4.87 -13.85 -16.84
CA GLY A 83 5.56 -14.82 -15.99
C GLY A 83 5.61 -14.44 -14.51
N GLU A 84 5.93 -15.43 -13.68
CA GLU A 84 6.02 -15.30 -12.22
C GLU A 84 7.37 -14.71 -11.80
N HIS A 85 7.49 -13.38 -11.89
CA HIS A 85 8.66 -12.60 -11.47
C HIS A 85 8.31 -11.67 -10.31
N ILE A 86 9.31 -11.19 -9.59
CA ILE A 86 9.11 -10.25 -8.47
C ILE A 86 8.50 -8.93 -8.97
N TRP A 87 8.99 -8.41 -10.10
CA TRP A 87 8.46 -7.18 -10.68
C TRP A 87 7.00 -7.32 -11.14
N THR A 88 6.60 -8.49 -11.66
CA THR A 88 5.20 -8.73 -12.05
C THR A 88 4.28 -8.84 -10.85
N ALA A 89 4.76 -9.38 -9.72
CA ALA A 89 4.03 -9.37 -8.46
C ALA A 89 3.75 -7.94 -7.97
N ARG A 90 4.70 -7.01 -8.14
CA ARG A 90 4.57 -5.60 -7.74
C ARG A 90 3.87 -4.72 -8.77
N LEU A 91 3.65 -5.20 -9.99
CA LEU A 91 3.16 -4.40 -11.11
C LEU A 91 1.82 -3.71 -10.80
N TRP A 92 0.87 -4.41 -10.17
CA TRP A 92 -0.42 -3.84 -9.83
C TRP A 92 -0.32 -2.66 -8.86
N ASN A 93 0.49 -2.79 -7.81
CA ASN A 93 0.72 -1.71 -6.84
C ASN A 93 1.40 -0.51 -7.50
N ALA A 94 2.40 -0.76 -8.34
CA ALA A 94 3.09 0.30 -9.07
C ALA A 94 2.17 1.01 -10.08
N LEU A 95 1.33 0.27 -10.81
CA LEU A 95 0.36 0.85 -11.75
C LEU A 95 -0.69 1.69 -11.05
N THR A 96 -1.32 1.17 -9.99
CA THR A 96 -2.34 1.91 -9.24
C THR A 96 -1.75 3.14 -8.56
N GLY A 97 -0.51 3.06 -8.06
CA GLY A 97 0.24 4.21 -7.55
C GLY A 97 0.50 5.26 -8.64
N PHE A 98 1.01 4.87 -9.79
CA PHE A 98 1.28 5.79 -10.89
C PHE A 98 0.00 6.42 -11.46
N PHE A 99 -1.06 5.63 -11.64
CA PHE A 99 -2.36 6.15 -12.06
C PHE A 99 -2.96 7.09 -11.03
N GLY A 100 -2.68 6.91 -9.73
CA GLY A 100 -3.02 7.87 -8.69
C GLY A 100 -2.32 9.23 -8.88
N ILE A 101 -1.03 9.24 -9.28
CA ILE A 101 -0.29 10.46 -9.62
C ILE A 101 -0.92 11.15 -10.85
N ALA A 102 -1.23 10.38 -11.90
CA ALA A 102 -1.89 10.90 -13.09
C ALA A 102 -3.30 11.45 -12.80
N LEU A 103 -4.06 10.76 -11.94
CA LEU A 103 -5.38 11.18 -11.49
C LEU A 103 -5.32 12.52 -10.74
N VAL A 104 -4.37 12.68 -9.83
CA VAL A 104 -4.17 13.93 -9.08
C VAL A 104 -3.72 15.07 -10.00
N PHE A 105 -2.86 14.80 -10.98
CA PHE A 105 -2.54 15.79 -12.02
C PHE A 105 -3.79 16.25 -12.77
N PHE A 106 -4.58 15.30 -13.26
CA PHE A 106 -5.79 15.58 -14.02
C PHE A 106 -6.81 16.37 -13.19
N ALA A 107 -7.10 15.91 -11.98
CA ALA A 107 -8.03 16.57 -11.06
C ALA A 107 -7.58 17.98 -10.68
N GLY A 108 -6.31 18.13 -10.30
CA GLY A 108 -5.73 19.42 -9.94
C GLY A 108 -5.77 20.42 -11.10
N ARG A 109 -5.48 19.94 -12.33
CA ARG A 109 -5.59 20.75 -13.54
C ARG A 109 -7.03 21.22 -13.79
N ARG A 110 -8.02 20.35 -13.61
CA ARG A 110 -9.45 20.67 -13.82
C ARG A 110 -10.00 21.61 -12.75
N LEU A 111 -9.59 21.42 -11.50
CA LEU A 111 -10.11 22.18 -10.35
C LEU A 111 -9.38 23.50 -10.09
N PHE A 112 -8.05 23.52 -10.29
CA PHE A 112 -7.18 24.59 -9.81
C PHE A 112 -6.18 25.11 -10.87
N GLY A 113 -6.22 24.56 -12.08
CA GLY A 113 -5.32 24.94 -13.17
C GLY A 113 -4.08 24.06 -13.31
N THR A 114 -3.41 24.16 -14.48
CA THR A 114 -2.31 23.25 -14.88
C THR A 114 -1.13 23.27 -13.90
N GLN A 115 -0.78 24.43 -13.37
CA GLN A 115 0.32 24.58 -12.41
C GLN A 115 0.02 23.85 -11.10
N ALA A 116 -1.18 24.04 -10.54
CA ALA A 116 -1.62 23.37 -9.32
C ALA A 116 -1.69 21.85 -9.51
N GLY A 117 -2.20 21.38 -10.66
CA GLY A 117 -2.24 19.96 -11.00
C GLY A 117 -0.85 19.34 -11.10
N MET A 118 0.11 20.01 -11.74
CA MET A 118 1.48 19.52 -11.83
C MET A 118 2.16 19.49 -10.46
N TYR A 119 1.98 20.50 -9.64
CA TYR A 119 2.51 20.51 -8.28
C TYR A 119 1.90 19.41 -7.42
N ALA A 120 0.59 19.18 -7.53
CA ALA A 120 -0.08 18.09 -6.82
C ALA A 120 0.47 16.72 -7.23
N ALA A 121 0.68 16.47 -8.52
CA ALA A 121 1.30 15.24 -9.01
C ALA A 121 2.73 15.05 -8.50
N LEU A 122 3.54 16.12 -8.52
CA LEU A 122 4.92 16.10 -8.01
C LEU A 122 4.97 15.86 -6.50
N ILE A 123 4.07 16.49 -5.74
CA ILE A 123 3.93 16.29 -4.29
C ILE A 123 3.59 14.83 -4.00
N LEU A 124 2.59 14.26 -4.68
CA LEU A 124 2.18 12.88 -4.46
C LEU A 124 3.30 11.89 -4.82
N ALA A 125 3.90 12.07 -6.00
CA ALA A 125 4.97 11.20 -6.50
C ALA A 125 6.22 11.18 -5.62
N SER A 126 6.45 12.25 -4.84
CA SER A 126 7.64 12.40 -3.98
C SER A 126 7.34 12.30 -2.48
N SER A 127 6.09 12.07 -2.09
CA SER A 127 5.72 11.80 -0.69
C SER A 127 6.18 10.41 -0.28
N VAL A 128 7.01 10.33 0.76
CA VAL A 128 7.71 9.08 1.18
C VAL A 128 6.73 7.92 1.36
N LEU A 129 5.62 8.13 2.08
CA LEU A 129 4.64 7.07 2.32
C LEU A 129 4.01 6.56 1.02
N TYR A 130 3.77 7.46 0.06
CA TYR A 130 3.18 7.09 -1.23
C TYR A 130 4.17 6.30 -2.10
N VAL A 131 5.44 6.71 -2.11
CA VAL A 131 6.51 5.98 -2.80
C VAL A 131 6.66 4.59 -2.21
N VAL A 132 6.78 4.47 -0.89
CA VAL A 132 6.90 3.16 -0.22
C VAL A 132 5.71 2.27 -0.55
N ALA A 133 4.46 2.78 -0.38
CA ALA A 133 3.25 1.99 -0.64
C ALA A 133 3.09 1.55 -2.10
N GLY A 134 3.58 2.34 -3.06
CA GLY A 134 3.56 1.99 -4.48
C GLY A 134 4.54 0.88 -4.88
N HIS A 135 5.52 0.56 -4.01
CA HIS A 135 6.61 -0.36 -4.30
C HIS A 135 6.64 -1.59 -3.38
N ILE A 136 5.69 -1.71 -2.46
CA ILE A 136 5.47 -2.91 -1.67
C ILE A 136 4.10 -3.50 -1.97
N ILE A 137 3.97 -4.82 -1.97
CA ILE A 137 2.71 -5.49 -2.29
C ILE A 137 1.81 -5.46 -1.07
N THR A 138 0.81 -4.59 -1.13
CA THR A 138 -0.28 -4.51 -0.15
C THR A 138 -1.58 -4.15 -0.87
N LEU A 139 -2.70 -4.39 -0.22
CA LEU A 139 -4.02 -4.01 -0.76
C LEU A 139 -4.30 -2.50 -0.69
N ASP A 140 -3.47 -1.77 0.08
CA ASP A 140 -3.73 -0.37 0.41
C ASP A 140 -3.57 0.56 -0.80
N MET A 141 -2.64 0.28 -1.71
CA MET A 141 -2.45 1.13 -2.90
C MET A 141 -3.64 1.01 -3.87
N GLY A 142 -4.10 -0.21 -4.15
CA GLY A 142 -5.26 -0.45 -5.02
C GLY A 142 -6.53 0.22 -4.48
N VAL A 143 -6.87 -0.01 -3.21
CA VAL A 143 -8.04 0.63 -2.60
C VAL A 143 -7.89 2.16 -2.54
N THR A 144 -6.69 2.68 -2.27
CA THR A 144 -6.41 4.13 -2.29
C THR A 144 -6.68 4.72 -3.66
N PHE A 145 -6.23 4.07 -4.72
CA PHE A 145 -6.47 4.54 -6.09
C PHE A 145 -7.97 4.58 -6.40
N PHE A 146 -8.70 3.48 -6.19
CA PHE A 146 -10.11 3.43 -6.55
C PHE A 146 -10.99 4.31 -5.66
N MET A 147 -10.73 4.40 -4.35
CA MET A 147 -11.44 5.34 -3.49
C MET A 147 -11.25 6.79 -3.96
N ASN A 148 -10.02 7.18 -4.29
CA ASN A 148 -9.75 8.54 -4.76
C ASN A 148 -10.25 8.79 -6.19
N LEU A 149 -10.26 7.80 -7.06
CA LEU A 149 -10.93 7.89 -8.37
C LEU A 149 -12.43 8.17 -8.19
N GLY A 150 -13.07 7.47 -7.26
CA GLY A 150 -14.47 7.71 -6.91
C GLY A 150 -14.71 9.09 -6.29
N VAL A 151 -13.90 9.47 -5.29
CA VAL A 151 -13.98 10.77 -4.62
C VAL A 151 -13.74 11.92 -5.61
N ILE A 152 -12.72 11.82 -6.45
CA ILE A 152 -12.41 12.85 -7.46
C ILE A 152 -13.50 12.88 -8.55
N GLY A 153 -13.98 11.72 -9.00
CA GLY A 153 -15.12 11.64 -9.91
C GLY A 153 -16.35 12.37 -9.35
N PHE A 154 -16.69 12.11 -8.09
CA PHE A 154 -17.75 12.83 -7.39
C PHE A 154 -17.47 14.35 -7.33
N VAL A 155 -16.28 14.77 -6.92
CA VAL A 155 -15.91 16.20 -6.85
C VAL A 155 -16.04 16.88 -8.21
N LEU A 156 -15.62 16.24 -9.30
CA LEU A 156 -15.73 16.78 -10.66
C LEU A 156 -17.19 16.82 -11.14
N ALA A 157 -17.99 15.81 -10.79
CA ALA A 157 -19.41 15.77 -11.12
C ALA A 157 -20.21 16.91 -10.47
N GLN A 158 -19.81 17.33 -9.26
CA GLN A 158 -20.54 18.37 -8.52
C GLN A 158 -20.10 19.80 -8.88
N GLN A 159 -19.10 19.98 -9.77
CA GLN A 159 -18.70 21.33 -10.18
C GLN A 159 -19.87 22.09 -10.83
N PRO A 160 -20.03 23.41 -10.57
CA PRO A 160 -21.08 24.23 -11.20
C PRO A 160 -20.97 24.24 -12.74
N THR A 161 -19.75 24.07 -13.24
CA THR A 161 -19.47 24.04 -14.69
C THR A 161 -19.79 22.70 -15.35
N ALA A 162 -20.04 21.64 -14.57
CA ALA A 162 -20.35 20.32 -15.10
C ALA A 162 -21.78 20.27 -15.63
N GLY A 163 -21.95 20.19 -16.95
CA GLY A 163 -23.22 19.94 -17.59
C GLY A 163 -23.79 18.56 -17.28
N SER A 164 -25.06 18.31 -17.65
CA SER A 164 -25.75 17.04 -17.32
C SER A 164 -25.00 15.79 -17.77
N ARG A 165 -24.44 15.81 -19.01
CA ARG A 165 -23.64 14.68 -19.54
C ARG A 165 -22.34 14.48 -18.77
N GLU A 166 -21.64 15.54 -18.43
CA GLU A 166 -20.39 15.50 -17.70
C GLU A 166 -20.64 15.01 -16.26
N ASN A 167 -21.66 15.51 -15.58
CA ASN A 167 -22.09 15.03 -14.28
C ASN A 167 -22.41 13.53 -14.33
N TRP A 168 -23.17 13.07 -15.33
CA TRP A 168 -23.52 11.67 -15.51
C TRP A 168 -22.28 10.79 -15.66
N LEU A 169 -21.33 11.17 -16.53
CA LEU A 169 -20.10 10.40 -16.76
C LEU A 169 -19.24 10.31 -15.51
N TRP A 170 -19.01 11.42 -14.83
CA TRP A 170 -18.17 11.42 -13.61
C TRP A 170 -18.83 10.67 -12.46
N MET A 171 -20.14 10.76 -12.30
CA MET A 171 -20.83 9.99 -11.27
C MET A 171 -20.82 8.49 -11.54
N HIS A 172 -21.02 8.05 -12.79
CA HIS A 172 -20.93 6.62 -13.10
C HIS A 172 -19.49 6.09 -12.97
N LEU A 173 -18.49 6.89 -13.33
CA LEU A 173 -17.09 6.56 -13.02
C LEU A 173 -16.86 6.44 -11.51
N ALA A 174 -17.44 7.34 -10.71
CA ALA A 174 -17.34 7.28 -9.25
C ALA A 174 -17.98 6.00 -8.69
N TRP A 175 -19.18 5.64 -9.14
CA TRP A 175 -19.84 4.40 -8.73
C TRP A 175 -19.05 3.14 -9.12
N ALA A 176 -18.52 3.08 -10.35
CA ALA A 176 -17.65 2.00 -10.79
C ALA A 176 -16.37 1.90 -9.94
N ALA A 177 -15.75 3.05 -9.65
CA ALA A 177 -14.55 3.12 -8.82
C ALA A 177 -14.82 2.63 -7.38
N PHE A 178 -15.95 2.99 -6.78
CA PHE A 178 -16.32 2.47 -5.45
C PHE A 178 -16.60 0.97 -5.45
N ALA A 179 -17.17 0.42 -6.52
CA ALA A 179 -17.31 -1.04 -6.69
C ALA A 179 -15.94 -1.74 -6.74
N LEU A 180 -14.98 -1.17 -7.47
CA LEU A 180 -13.60 -1.69 -7.53
C LEU A 180 -12.86 -1.48 -6.20
N ALA A 181 -13.12 -0.42 -5.46
CA ALA A 181 -12.61 -0.22 -4.10
C ALA A 181 -13.15 -1.30 -3.14
N LEU A 182 -14.44 -1.64 -3.23
CA LEU A 182 -15.04 -2.76 -2.49
C LEU A 182 -14.34 -4.09 -2.81
N LEU A 183 -14.12 -4.39 -4.09
CA LEU A 183 -13.41 -5.59 -4.55
C LEU A 183 -11.90 -5.58 -4.20
N SER A 184 -11.32 -4.41 -3.86
CA SER A 184 -9.92 -4.30 -3.43
C SER A 184 -9.71 -4.61 -1.95
N LYS A 185 -10.58 -4.12 -1.06
CA LYS A 185 -10.34 -4.24 0.40
C LYS A 185 -11.61 -4.39 1.24
N GLY A 186 -12.78 -4.49 0.62
CA GLY A 186 -14.07 -4.66 1.31
C GLY A 186 -14.78 -3.34 1.62
N LEU A 187 -15.66 -3.36 2.62
CA LEU A 187 -16.65 -2.31 2.88
C LEU A 187 -16.11 -0.90 3.08
N ILE A 188 -14.86 -0.75 3.54
CA ILE A 188 -14.24 0.57 3.71
C ILE A 188 -14.20 1.39 2.42
N GLY A 189 -14.12 0.71 1.26
CA GLY A 189 -14.12 1.34 -0.07
C GLY A 189 -15.40 2.10 -0.40
N LEU A 190 -16.52 1.81 0.28
CA LEU A 190 -17.80 2.47 0.11
C LEU A 190 -18.17 3.31 1.35
N VAL A 191 -17.97 2.76 2.55
CA VAL A 191 -18.42 3.38 3.80
C VAL A 191 -17.76 4.73 4.04
N LEU A 192 -16.45 4.84 3.84
CA LEU A 192 -15.73 6.10 4.08
C LEU A 192 -16.12 7.20 3.09
N PRO A 193 -16.16 6.98 1.76
CA PRO A 193 -16.67 7.99 0.83
C PRO A 193 -18.12 8.39 1.10
N GLY A 194 -18.99 7.42 1.40
CA GLY A 194 -20.38 7.67 1.77
C GLY A 194 -20.52 8.53 3.04
N ALA A 195 -19.73 8.23 4.07
CA ALA A 195 -19.68 9.02 5.29
C ALA A 195 -19.19 10.46 5.04
N ALA A 196 -18.17 10.64 4.17
CA ALA A 196 -17.69 11.97 3.80
C ALA A 196 -18.78 12.80 3.09
N LEU A 197 -19.55 12.16 2.21
CA LEU A 197 -20.71 12.78 1.54
C LEU A 197 -21.76 13.23 2.57
N VAL A 198 -22.13 12.36 3.50
CA VAL A 198 -23.12 12.67 4.56
C VAL A 198 -22.62 13.81 5.44
N VAL A 199 -21.38 13.75 5.93
CA VAL A 199 -20.78 14.80 6.77
C VAL A 199 -20.76 16.13 6.02
N TYR A 200 -20.35 16.15 4.75
CA TYR A 200 -20.36 17.36 3.93
C TYR A 200 -21.77 17.92 3.78
N THR A 201 -22.76 17.06 3.45
CA THR A 201 -24.18 17.46 3.33
C THR A 201 -24.70 18.14 4.60
N LEU A 202 -24.45 17.53 5.77
CA LEU A 202 -24.89 18.05 7.06
C LEU A 202 -24.23 19.40 7.38
N MET A 203 -22.92 19.53 7.13
CA MET A 203 -22.16 20.76 7.43
C MET A 203 -22.49 21.92 6.49
N GLN A 204 -22.67 21.64 5.20
CA GLN A 204 -22.99 22.68 4.21
C GLN A 204 -24.49 22.89 4.03
N ARG A 205 -25.33 21.96 4.53
CA ARG A 205 -26.80 21.92 4.32
C ARG A 205 -27.17 21.86 2.83
N ASP A 206 -26.31 21.27 2.03
CA ASP A 206 -26.50 21.11 0.57
C ASP A 206 -27.12 19.74 0.27
N TRP A 207 -28.45 19.71 0.25
CA TRP A 207 -29.23 18.52 -0.12
C TRP A 207 -29.45 18.41 -1.64
N VAL A 208 -29.18 19.48 -2.40
CA VAL A 208 -29.42 19.51 -3.84
C VAL A 208 -28.47 18.54 -4.56
N MET A 209 -27.24 18.39 -4.07
CA MET A 209 -26.27 17.47 -4.67
C MET A 209 -26.74 16.02 -4.71
N TRP A 210 -27.63 15.58 -3.79
CA TRP A 210 -28.18 14.21 -3.80
C TRP A 210 -28.95 13.89 -5.08
N ARG A 211 -29.59 14.89 -5.72
CA ARG A 211 -30.28 14.74 -7.01
C ARG A 211 -29.31 14.51 -8.17
N ARG A 212 -28.05 14.89 -8.00
CA ARG A 212 -26.97 14.77 -8.99
C ARG A 212 -26.13 13.50 -8.83
N LEU A 213 -26.48 12.63 -7.87
CA LEU A 213 -25.72 11.38 -7.58
C LEU A 213 -26.09 10.23 -8.53
N HIS A 214 -27.17 10.32 -9.29
CA HIS A 214 -27.70 9.23 -10.12
C HIS A 214 -27.82 7.91 -9.33
N LEU A 215 -28.43 7.97 -8.14
CA LEU A 215 -28.45 6.87 -7.18
C LEU A 215 -28.93 5.54 -7.78
N VAL A 216 -30.03 5.55 -8.53
CA VAL A 216 -30.58 4.30 -9.08
C VAL A 216 -29.62 3.66 -10.08
N SER A 217 -29.24 4.39 -11.15
CA SER A 217 -28.32 3.85 -12.17
C SER A 217 -26.92 3.62 -11.64
N GLY A 218 -26.46 4.45 -10.69
CA GLY A 218 -25.17 4.33 -10.04
C GLY A 218 -25.09 3.09 -9.14
N LEU A 219 -26.09 2.84 -8.30
CA LEU A 219 -26.16 1.62 -7.47
C LEU A 219 -26.30 0.37 -8.34
N THR A 220 -27.09 0.44 -9.43
CA THR A 220 -27.16 -0.68 -10.39
C THR A 220 -25.77 -1.01 -10.93
N LEU A 221 -25.01 0.00 -11.37
CA LEU A 221 -23.64 -0.20 -11.85
C LEU A 221 -22.70 -0.71 -10.75
N PHE A 222 -22.81 -0.15 -9.55
CA PHE A 222 -22.00 -0.57 -8.40
C PHE A 222 -22.21 -2.06 -8.09
N PHE A 223 -23.47 -2.51 -8.00
CA PHE A 223 -23.77 -3.91 -7.72
C PHE A 223 -23.47 -4.81 -8.93
N ALA A 224 -23.67 -4.35 -10.15
CA ALA A 224 -23.31 -5.11 -11.35
C ALA A 224 -21.81 -5.41 -11.45
N LEU A 225 -20.96 -4.51 -10.96
CA LEU A 225 -19.51 -4.71 -10.94
C LEU A 225 -19.01 -5.38 -9.66
N GLY A 226 -19.52 -4.98 -8.51
CA GLY A 226 -19.03 -5.41 -7.21
C GLY A 226 -19.61 -6.74 -6.72
N ALA A 227 -20.91 -6.99 -6.90
CA ALA A 227 -21.58 -8.14 -6.32
C ALA A 227 -21.27 -9.50 -6.95
N PRO A 228 -20.97 -9.65 -8.27
CA PRO A 228 -20.87 -10.97 -8.90
C PRO A 228 -19.88 -11.90 -8.21
N TRP A 229 -18.68 -11.41 -7.86
CA TRP A 229 -17.70 -12.24 -7.16
C TRP A 229 -18.18 -12.65 -5.76
N PHE A 230 -18.73 -11.73 -4.98
CA PHE A 230 -19.23 -12.04 -3.63
C PHE A 230 -20.35 -13.06 -3.65
N VAL A 231 -21.26 -12.96 -4.64
CA VAL A 231 -22.32 -13.94 -4.82
C VAL A 231 -21.76 -15.29 -5.24
N ALA A 232 -20.88 -15.32 -6.25
CA ALA A 232 -20.33 -16.57 -6.76
C ALA A 232 -19.49 -17.30 -5.70
N VAL A 233 -18.61 -16.58 -4.97
CA VAL A 233 -17.78 -17.19 -3.92
C VAL A 233 -18.63 -17.68 -2.74
N THR A 234 -19.72 -16.98 -2.38
CA THR A 234 -20.65 -17.41 -1.32
C THR A 234 -21.40 -18.68 -1.73
N LEU A 235 -21.83 -18.78 -2.99
CA LEU A 235 -22.50 -19.97 -3.49
C LEU A 235 -21.57 -21.19 -3.55
N ALA A 236 -20.30 -20.98 -3.89
CA ALA A 236 -19.30 -22.04 -3.91
C ALA A 236 -18.76 -22.40 -2.50
N ASN A 237 -18.79 -21.45 -1.57
CA ASN A 237 -18.28 -21.57 -0.20
C ASN A 237 -19.26 -20.91 0.78
N PRO A 238 -20.26 -21.64 1.29
CA PRO A 238 -21.33 -21.07 2.14
C PRO A 238 -20.81 -20.36 3.40
N GLU A 239 -19.68 -20.80 3.94
CA GLU A 239 -19.01 -20.23 5.12
C GLU A 239 -18.40 -18.85 4.86
N PHE A 240 -18.15 -18.47 3.58
CA PHE A 240 -17.52 -17.22 3.19
C PHE A 240 -18.27 -15.99 3.71
N PHE A 241 -19.61 -15.96 3.55
CA PHE A 241 -20.41 -14.78 3.93
C PHE A 241 -20.23 -14.41 5.40
N HIS A 242 -20.39 -15.41 6.29
CA HIS A 242 -20.25 -15.19 7.73
C HIS A 242 -18.81 -14.77 8.09
N PHE A 243 -17.82 -15.49 7.56
CA PHE A 243 -16.41 -15.17 7.85
C PHE A 243 -16.04 -13.77 7.36
N PHE A 244 -16.31 -13.46 6.09
CA PHE A 244 -15.87 -12.20 5.49
C PHE A 244 -16.63 -10.99 6.03
N PHE A 245 -17.98 -11.03 6.03
CA PHE A 245 -18.77 -9.84 6.41
C PHE A 245 -18.92 -9.68 7.91
N ILE A 246 -19.08 -10.76 8.69
CA ILE A 246 -19.31 -10.65 10.13
C ILE A 246 -17.98 -10.65 10.89
N HIS A 247 -17.17 -11.72 10.74
CA HIS A 247 -15.92 -11.86 11.50
C HIS A 247 -14.88 -10.82 11.09
N GLU A 248 -14.52 -10.73 9.80
CA GLU A 248 -13.44 -9.85 9.31
C GLU A 248 -13.77 -8.36 9.38
N HIS A 249 -15.02 -7.93 9.20
CA HIS A 249 -15.35 -6.51 9.21
C HIS A 249 -15.80 -6.01 10.58
N PHE A 250 -16.76 -6.68 11.23
CA PHE A 250 -17.29 -6.21 12.52
C PHE A 250 -16.45 -6.71 13.70
N GLY A 251 -16.05 -7.99 13.71
CA GLY A 251 -15.21 -8.57 14.75
C GLY A 251 -13.88 -7.84 14.87
N ARG A 252 -13.18 -7.64 13.75
CA ARG A 252 -11.85 -6.99 13.69
C ARG A 252 -11.85 -5.51 14.13
N PHE A 253 -12.92 -4.78 13.85
CA PHE A 253 -13.02 -3.38 14.27
C PHE A 253 -13.19 -3.24 15.79
N ALA A 254 -13.90 -4.19 16.41
CA ALA A 254 -14.27 -4.15 17.82
C ALA A 254 -13.28 -4.89 18.75
N SER A 255 -12.49 -5.86 18.22
CA SER A 255 -11.59 -6.71 19.02
C SER A 255 -10.13 -6.28 18.97
N THR A 256 -9.34 -6.75 19.95
CA THR A 256 -7.88 -6.56 20.04
C THR A 256 -7.10 -7.83 19.68
N GLU A 257 -7.75 -8.84 19.10
CA GLU A 257 -7.23 -10.19 18.89
C GLU A 257 -5.94 -10.29 18.06
N HIS A 258 -5.63 -9.28 17.23
CA HIS A 258 -4.48 -9.33 16.33
C HIS A 258 -3.23 -8.60 16.86
N GLY A 259 -3.19 -8.16 18.14
CA GLY A 259 -2.00 -7.49 18.71
C GLY A 259 -1.61 -6.15 18.05
N ARG A 260 -2.49 -5.55 17.23
CA ARG A 260 -2.22 -4.31 16.46
C ARG A 260 -2.72 -3.04 17.17
N PHE A 261 -2.83 -3.09 18.49
CA PHE A 261 -3.24 -1.93 19.27
C PHE A 261 -2.15 -0.85 19.23
N GLN A 262 -2.55 0.37 18.82
CA GLN A 262 -1.68 1.55 18.79
C GLN A 262 -2.43 2.75 19.37
N PRO A 263 -1.74 3.76 19.97
CA PRO A 263 -2.38 4.93 20.55
C PRO A 263 -3.13 5.75 19.47
N TRP A 264 -4.06 6.62 19.91
CA TRP A 264 -4.87 7.42 19.00
C TRP A 264 -4.05 8.36 18.09
N TRP A 265 -2.91 8.83 18.56
CA TRP A 265 -1.99 9.72 17.83
C TRP A 265 -1.04 8.99 16.86
N TYR A 266 -1.12 7.67 16.77
CA TYR A 266 -0.22 6.84 15.96
C TYR A 266 -0.03 7.34 14.52
N PHE A 267 -1.08 7.84 13.90
CA PHE A 267 -1.02 8.32 12.51
C PHE A 267 -0.41 9.72 12.36
N LEU A 268 -0.25 10.51 13.44
CA LEU A 268 0.36 11.84 13.33
C LEU A 268 1.82 11.79 12.87
N PRO A 269 2.74 11.05 13.52
CA PRO A 269 4.11 10.93 13.05
C PRO A 269 4.20 10.23 11.69
N ILE A 270 3.34 9.25 11.40
CA ILE A 270 3.31 8.58 10.10
C ILE A 270 2.96 9.57 8.98
N LEU A 271 1.95 10.39 9.18
CA LEU A 271 1.57 11.41 8.21
C LEU A 271 2.66 12.48 8.06
N PHE A 272 3.23 12.94 9.18
CA PHE A 272 4.32 13.92 9.19
C PHE A 272 5.52 13.44 8.35
N LEU A 273 6.01 12.22 8.62
CA LEU A 273 7.11 11.63 7.88
C LEU A 273 6.70 11.22 6.46
N GLY A 274 5.48 10.74 6.30
CA GLY A 274 4.97 10.19 5.05
C GLY A 274 4.77 11.21 3.94
N ILE A 275 4.51 12.49 4.28
CA ILE A 275 4.37 13.58 3.30
C ILE A 275 5.64 14.40 3.12
N LEU A 276 6.77 13.99 3.72
CA LEU A 276 8.05 14.63 3.41
C LEU A 276 8.33 14.55 1.90
N PRO A 277 8.90 15.61 1.32
CA PRO A 277 9.44 16.83 1.91
C PRO A 277 8.42 17.99 2.10
N TRP A 278 7.11 17.79 1.97
CA TRP A 278 6.08 18.82 1.83
C TRP A 278 5.36 19.19 3.13
N VAL A 279 5.73 18.62 4.24
CA VAL A 279 5.01 18.72 5.53
C VAL A 279 4.78 20.16 5.99
N THR A 280 5.70 21.08 5.70
CA THR A 280 5.61 22.51 6.07
C THR A 280 4.44 23.24 5.41
N LEU A 281 3.92 22.73 4.28
CA LEU A 281 2.78 23.29 3.57
C LEU A 281 1.42 22.87 4.15
N LEU A 282 1.39 21.77 4.93
CA LEU A 282 0.15 21.14 5.36
C LEU A 282 -0.82 22.06 6.10
N PRO A 283 -0.39 22.81 7.15
CA PRO A 283 -1.32 23.67 7.90
C PRO A 283 -1.97 24.74 7.03
N GLN A 284 -1.18 25.38 6.17
CA GLN A 284 -1.67 26.44 5.28
C GLN A 284 -2.58 25.90 4.20
N ALA A 285 -2.27 24.71 3.64
CA ALA A 285 -3.10 24.08 2.61
C ALA A 285 -4.49 23.73 3.16
N LEU A 286 -4.56 23.13 4.35
CA LEU A 286 -5.83 22.83 5.01
C LEU A 286 -6.61 24.09 5.36
N ALA A 287 -5.96 25.11 5.97
CA ALA A 287 -6.61 26.36 6.36
C ALA A 287 -7.13 27.13 5.15
N SER A 288 -6.37 27.18 4.05
CA SER A 288 -6.81 27.87 2.83
C SER A 288 -7.94 27.13 2.11
N ALA A 289 -7.93 25.80 2.12
CA ALA A 289 -8.97 24.97 1.52
C ALA A 289 -10.31 25.04 2.30
N TRP A 290 -10.23 25.28 3.61
CA TRP A 290 -11.43 25.43 4.44
C TRP A 290 -12.17 26.74 4.22
N LYS A 291 -11.46 27.80 3.79
CA LYS A 291 -12.08 29.09 3.47
C LYS A 291 -12.97 28.94 2.25
N ARG A 292 -14.13 29.60 2.26
CA ARG A 292 -15.00 29.60 1.08
C ARG A 292 -14.34 30.32 -0.09
N ALA A 293 -14.45 29.71 -1.26
CA ALA A 293 -14.06 30.34 -2.51
C ALA A 293 -15.19 31.18 -3.12
N THR A 294 -16.46 30.82 -2.84
CA THR A 294 -17.65 31.46 -3.38
C THR A 294 -18.50 32.12 -2.30
N ALA A 295 -19.19 33.21 -2.65
CA ALA A 295 -20.16 33.89 -1.77
C ALA A 295 -21.48 33.11 -1.66
N ASP A 296 -21.84 32.33 -2.69
CA ASP A 296 -23.04 31.50 -2.67
C ASP A 296 -22.89 30.27 -1.81
N ARG A 297 -23.75 30.16 -0.80
CA ARG A 297 -23.76 29.01 0.13
C ARG A 297 -24.23 27.71 -0.52
N ARG A 298 -24.82 27.76 -1.69
CA ARG A 298 -25.36 26.58 -2.41
C ARG A 298 -24.37 25.98 -3.40
N GLU A 299 -23.25 26.64 -3.66
CA GLU A 299 -22.24 26.09 -4.55
C GLU A 299 -21.38 25.05 -3.82
N PHE A 300 -21.10 23.95 -4.53
CA PHE A 300 -20.23 22.88 -4.05
C PHE A 300 -18.79 23.38 -3.88
N GLU A 301 -18.22 23.19 -2.72
CA GLU A 301 -16.86 23.63 -2.34
C GLU A 301 -15.87 22.46 -2.33
N PRO A 302 -15.13 22.22 -3.43
CA PRO A 302 -14.20 21.08 -3.55
C PRO A 302 -13.16 21.03 -2.42
N GLY A 303 -12.60 22.20 -2.04
CA GLY A 303 -11.60 22.29 -0.98
C GLY A 303 -12.13 21.79 0.36
N ARG A 304 -13.33 22.20 0.74
CA ARG A 304 -13.98 21.76 1.99
C ARG A 304 -14.31 20.28 1.97
N PHE A 305 -14.82 19.78 0.84
CA PHE A 305 -15.10 18.35 0.71
C PHE A 305 -13.82 17.52 0.89
N LEU A 306 -12.71 17.91 0.27
CA LEU A 306 -11.43 17.22 0.41
C LEU A 306 -10.88 17.31 1.84
N VAL A 307 -11.06 18.44 2.54
CA VAL A 307 -10.69 18.54 3.97
C VAL A 307 -11.54 17.61 4.82
N ILE A 308 -12.86 17.55 4.59
CA ILE A 308 -13.76 16.62 5.31
C ILE A 308 -13.34 15.18 5.04
N TRP A 309 -13.03 14.82 3.79
CA TRP A 309 -12.51 13.50 3.42
C TRP A 309 -11.25 13.14 4.21
N ILE A 310 -10.25 14.04 4.22
CA ILE A 310 -8.99 13.85 4.96
C ILE A 310 -9.25 13.64 6.45
N LEU A 311 -10.02 14.53 7.07
CA LEU A 311 -10.30 14.48 8.50
C LEU A 311 -11.10 13.24 8.89
N LEU A 312 -12.11 12.88 8.09
CA LEU A 312 -12.95 11.72 8.34
C LEU A 312 -12.13 10.42 8.32
N VAL A 313 -11.33 10.20 7.27
CA VAL A 313 -10.49 9.00 7.17
C VAL A 313 -9.45 8.97 8.30
N PHE A 314 -8.81 10.10 8.58
CA PHE A 314 -7.83 10.21 9.66
C PHE A 314 -8.45 9.89 11.03
N VAL A 315 -9.59 10.49 11.36
CA VAL A 315 -10.29 10.28 12.64
C VAL A 315 -10.79 8.83 12.73
N PHE A 316 -11.40 8.30 11.66
CA PHE A 316 -11.92 6.93 11.64
C PHE A 316 -10.83 5.91 12.03
N PHE A 317 -9.66 5.97 11.39
CA PHE A 317 -8.59 5.04 11.72
C PHE A 317 -7.89 5.37 13.05
N SER A 318 -7.85 6.64 13.48
CA SER A 318 -7.29 7.02 14.78
C SER A 318 -8.12 6.47 15.96
N VAL A 319 -9.43 6.37 15.80
CA VAL A 319 -10.34 5.79 16.82
C VAL A 319 -10.34 4.26 16.78
N SER A 320 -10.06 3.64 15.63
CA SER A 320 -9.97 2.18 15.50
C SER A 320 -8.94 1.59 16.48
N LYS A 321 -9.23 0.43 17.06
CA LYS A 321 -8.30 -0.30 17.93
C LYS A 321 -7.17 -0.98 17.16
N SER A 322 -7.45 -1.47 15.96
CA SER A 322 -6.45 -2.09 15.08
C SER A 322 -5.91 -1.07 14.07
N LYS A 323 -4.59 -0.81 14.06
CA LYS A 323 -3.94 0.20 13.23
C LYS A 323 -2.76 -0.37 12.46
N LEU A 324 -2.70 -0.06 11.16
CA LEU A 324 -1.53 -0.31 10.30
C LEU A 324 -1.11 0.99 9.61
N THR A 325 0.18 1.15 9.38
CA THR A 325 0.79 2.38 8.82
C THR A 325 0.10 2.89 7.56
N LEU A 326 -0.31 1.99 6.65
CA LEU A 326 -0.90 2.36 5.36
C LEU A 326 -2.40 2.70 5.41
N TYR A 327 -3.07 2.60 6.55
CA TYR A 327 -4.51 2.92 6.65
C TYR A 327 -4.82 4.39 6.32
N VAL A 328 -3.86 5.29 6.52
CA VAL A 328 -4.02 6.71 6.15
C VAL A 328 -3.62 7.03 4.71
N LEU A 329 -3.18 6.04 3.93
CA LEU A 329 -2.78 6.25 2.54
C LEU A 329 -3.87 6.92 1.68
N PRO A 330 -5.19 6.61 1.83
CA PRO A 330 -6.25 7.22 1.03
C PRO A 330 -6.38 8.74 1.16
N ILE A 331 -5.80 9.36 2.19
CA ILE A 331 -5.84 10.82 2.32
C ILE A 331 -4.75 11.55 1.51
N LEU A 332 -3.67 10.86 1.11
CA LEU A 332 -2.53 11.49 0.44
C LEU A 332 -2.87 12.15 -0.91
N PRO A 333 -3.68 11.54 -1.79
CA PRO A 333 -4.09 12.20 -3.04
C PRO A 333 -4.85 13.51 -2.81
N ALA A 334 -5.75 13.55 -1.83
CA ALA A 334 -6.48 14.75 -1.45
C ALA A 334 -5.56 15.82 -0.83
N LEU A 335 -4.62 15.42 0.04
CA LEU A 335 -3.58 16.31 0.57
C LEU A 335 -2.73 16.90 -0.54
N ALA A 336 -2.29 16.09 -1.49
CA ALA A 336 -1.48 16.53 -2.62
C ALA A 336 -2.23 17.57 -3.49
N LEU A 337 -3.55 17.37 -3.73
CA LEU A 337 -4.38 18.35 -4.42
C LEU A 337 -4.44 19.69 -3.70
N LEU A 338 -4.68 19.68 -2.38
CA LEU A 338 -4.77 20.90 -1.59
C LEU A 338 -3.41 21.58 -1.43
N MET A 339 -2.35 20.83 -1.22
CA MET A 339 -0.98 21.38 -1.16
C MET A 339 -0.52 21.91 -2.53
N GLY A 340 -0.84 21.22 -3.63
CA GLY A 340 -0.53 21.69 -4.98
C GLY A 340 -1.25 23.00 -5.34
N ARG A 341 -2.53 23.15 -4.94
CA ARG A 341 -3.26 24.41 -5.01
C ARG A 341 -2.58 25.51 -4.20
N GLN A 342 -2.25 25.22 -2.93
CA GLN A 342 -1.58 26.18 -2.04
C GLN A 342 -0.25 26.63 -2.61
N LEU A 343 0.58 25.68 -3.07
CA LEU A 343 1.88 25.92 -3.66
C LEU A 343 1.81 26.83 -4.91
N ALA A 344 0.77 26.65 -5.75
CA ALA A 344 0.55 27.47 -6.94
C ALA A 344 0.21 28.93 -6.62
N MET A 345 -0.30 29.21 -5.42
CA MET A 345 -0.66 30.57 -4.97
C MET A 345 0.48 31.25 -4.19
N MET A 346 1.55 30.52 -3.85
CA MET A 346 2.63 31.06 -3.01
C MET A 346 3.67 31.82 -3.84
N SER A 347 4.16 32.94 -3.28
CA SER A 347 5.31 33.66 -3.83
C SER A 347 6.62 32.92 -3.58
N SER A 348 7.63 33.15 -4.41
CA SER A 348 8.98 32.61 -4.24
C SER A 348 9.57 32.94 -2.85
N ARG A 349 9.27 34.14 -2.32
CA ARG A 349 9.70 34.56 -0.98
C ARG A 349 9.07 33.70 0.12
N ALA A 350 7.78 33.39 0.01
CA ALA A 350 7.09 32.51 0.95
C ALA A 350 7.68 31.09 0.90
N LEU A 351 7.92 30.56 -0.30
CA LEU A 351 8.54 29.25 -0.50
C LEU A 351 9.98 29.16 0.04
N PHE A 352 10.74 30.25 -0.10
CA PHE A 352 12.07 30.33 0.53
C PHE A 352 11.97 30.08 2.05
N TRP A 353 11.04 30.74 2.75
CA TRP A 353 10.84 30.55 4.18
C TRP A 353 10.31 29.17 4.54
N HIS A 354 9.48 28.56 3.71
CA HIS A 354 9.05 27.16 3.88
C HIS A 354 10.18 26.14 3.61
N GLY A 355 11.12 26.49 2.75
CA GLY A 355 12.27 25.64 2.43
C GLY A 355 13.26 25.50 3.60
N ILE A 356 13.41 26.53 4.44
CA ILE A 356 14.35 26.51 5.58
C ILE A 356 14.06 25.35 6.56
N PRO A 357 12.84 25.21 7.11
CA PRO A 357 12.49 24.04 7.92
C PRO A 357 12.70 22.70 7.18
N GLY A 358 12.44 22.67 5.85
CA GLY A 358 12.71 21.49 5.02
C GLY A 358 14.19 21.10 5.01
N VAL A 359 15.10 22.07 4.85
CA VAL A 359 16.56 21.84 4.96
C VAL A 359 16.94 21.38 6.37
N THR A 360 16.37 22.01 7.41
CA THR A 360 16.64 21.61 8.80
C THR A 360 16.23 20.15 9.05
N LEU A 361 15.04 19.76 8.59
CA LEU A 361 14.58 18.36 8.69
C LEU A 361 15.49 17.39 7.93
N ALA A 362 15.99 17.79 6.76
CA ALA A 362 16.92 16.97 5.99
C ALA A 362 18.27 16.81 6.71
N VAL A 363 18.80 17.87 7.34
CA VAL A 363 20.02 17.79 8.18
C VAL A 363 19.80 16.82 9.35
N VAL A 364 18.63 16.92 10.02
CA VAL A 364 18.26 15.99 11.09
C VAL A 364 18.20 14.56 10.57
N ALA A 365 17.61 14.32 9.40
CA ALA A 365 17.54 13.00 8.78
C ALA A 365 18.95 12.44 8.46
N VAL A 366 19.86 13.26 7.93
CA VAL A 366 21.26 12.86 7.70
C VAL A 366 21.96 12.50 9.01
N TYR A 367 21.80 13.31 10.05
CA TYR A 367 22.39 13.04 11.37
C TYR A 367 21.89 11.71 11.96
N PHE A 368 20.58 11.46 11.93
CA PHE A 368 19.98 10.26 12.50
C PHE A 368 20.14 9.01 11.62
N SER A 369 20.54 9.14 10.36
CA SER A 369 20.73 8.00 9.44
C SER A 369 21.69 6.94 10.00
N SER A 370 22.78 7.35 10.64
CA SER A 370 23.78 6.44 11.24
C SER A 370 23.24 5.65 12.44
N MET A 371 22.20 6.18 13.10
CA MET A 371 21.59 5.50 14.27
C MET A 371 20.79 4.26 13.87
N VAL A 372 20.32 4.19 12.61
CA VAL A 372 19.64 3.00 12.07
C VAL A 372 20.50 1.75 12.22
N GLY A 373 21.82 1.86 12.03
CA GLY A 373 22.75 0.74 12.19
C GLY A 373 22.91 0.22 13.63
N ARG A 374 22.32 0.90 14.62
CA ARG A 374 22.31 0.45 16.02
C ARG A 374 21.07 -0.39 16.36
N TRP A 375 20.09 -0.45 15.47
CA TRP A 375 18.90 -1.26 15.65
C TRP A 375 19.27 -2.74 15.43
N GLY A 376 18.47 -3.59 16.01
CA GLY A 376 18.60 -5.05 15.85
C GLY A 376 17.93 -5.79 16.98
N ASN A 377 17.59 -7.03 16.70
CA ASN A 377 17.06 -8.00 17.65
C ASN A 377 17.46 -9.42 17.21
N ALA A 378 16.99 -10.44 17.91
CA ALA A 378 17.31 -11.84 17.58
C ALA A 378 16.85 -12.24 16.17
N GLU A 379 15.71 -11.72 15.69
CA GLU A 379 15.14 -12.06 14.38
C GLU A 379 15.74 -11.23 13.24
N THR A 380 16.18 -10.00 13.53
CA THR A 380 16.81 -9.10 12.56
C THR A 380 18.12 -8.60 13.15
N PRO A 381 19.23 -9.29 12.91
CA PRO A 381 20.54 -8.93 13.45
C PRO A 381 20.97 -7.51 13.09
N GLN A 382 21.68 -6.86 14.03
CA GLN A 382 22.18 -5.48 13.87
C GLN A 382 23.02 -5.30 12.59
N ALA A 383 23.76 -6.31 12.16
CA ALA A 383 24.56 -6.27 10.94
C ALA A 383 23.73 -5.95 9.68
N LEU A 384 22.48 -6.39 9.63
CA LEU A 384 21.57 -6.10 8.51
C LEU A 384 21.16 -4.61 8.49
N TYR A 385 20.86 -4.05 9.66
CA TYR A 385 20.59 -2.61 9.76
C TYR A 385 21.86 -1.78 9.46
N ALA A 386 23.05 -2.23 9.88
CA ALA A 386 24.30 -1.59 9.51
C ALA A 386 24.52 -1.59 7.99
N ALA A 387 24.18 -2.69 7.30
CA ALA A 387 24.21 -2.77 5.83
C ALA A 387 23.17 -1.86 5.14
N TYR A 388 22.07 -1.52 5.82
CA TYR A 388 21.06 -0.59 5.32
C TYR A 388 21.45 0.89 5.47
N VAL A 389 22.33 1.24 6.44
CA VAL A 389 22.75 2.64 6.72
C VAL A 389 23.20 3.41 5.47
N PRO A 390 24.05 2.89 4.56
CA PRO A 390 24.46 3.63 3.36
C PRO A 390 23.28 4.10 2.50
N TRP A 391 22.23 3.30 2.38
CA TRP A 391 21.04 3.64 1.62
C TRP A 391 20.19 4.72 2.29
N VAL A 392 20.04 4.63 3.62
CA VAL A 392 19.34 5.66 4.40
C VAL A 392 20.09 6.98 4.36
N LEU A 393 21.44 6.94 4.46
CA LEU A 393 22.29 8.11 4.34
C LEU A 393 22.24 8.71 2.93
N ALA A 394 22.28 7.88 1.89
CA ALA A 394 22.13 8.34 0.50
C ALA A 394 20.76 9.01 0.28
N ALA A 395 19.69 8.41 0.78
CA ALA A 395 18.34 8.98 0.70
C ALA A 395 18.25 10.34 1.40
N ALA A 396 18.74 10.44 2.64
CA ALA A 396 18.75 11.68 3.41
C ALA A 396 19.65 12.74 2.77
N GLY A 397 20.81 12.35 2.24
CA GLY A 397 21.75 13.23 1.53
C GLY A 397 21.15 13.78 0.23
N LEU A 398 20.52 12.94 -0.58
CA LEU A 398 19.81 13.35 -1.80
C LEU A 398 18.69 14.35 -1.49
N TRP A 399 17.91 14.07 -0.44
CA TRP A 399 16.87 15.00 0.00
C TRP A 399 17.48 16.32 0.49
N PHE A 400 18.57 16.28 1.28
CA PHE A 400 19.26 17.47 1.76
C PHE A 400 19.77 18.35 0.60
N VAL A 401 20.44 17.76 -0.39
CA VAL A 401 20.95 18.48 -1.57
C VAL A 401 19.80 19.10 -2.36
N ALA A 402 18.72 18.35 -2.59
CA ALA A 402 17.53 18.85 -3.29
C ALA A 402 16.83 19.98 -2.53
N ALA A 403 16.67 19.85 -1.22
CA ALA A 403 16.08 20.88 -0.37
C ALA A 403 16.91 22.16 -0.38
N LEU A 404 18.22 22.04 -0.22
CA LEU A 404 19.15 23.17 -0.26
C LEU A 404 19.14 23.88 -1.63
N ALA A 405 19.24 23.11 -2.73
CA ALA A 405 19.16 23.66 -4.09
C ALA A 405 17.81 24.35 -4.33
N SER A 406 16.71 23.80 -3.82
CA SER A 406 15.37 24.39 -3.93
C SER A 406 15.29 25.75 -3.22
N VAL A 407 15.88 25.89 -2.04
CA VAL A 407 15.93 27.16 -1.28
C VAL A 407 16.67 28.24 -2.09
N PHE A 408 17.80 27.90 -2.72
CA PHE A 408 18.51 28.83 -3.60
C PHE A 408 17.70 29.23 -4.84
N LEU A 409 17.01 28.26 -5.46
CA LEU A 409 16.14 28.51 -6.60
C LEU A 409 14.93 29.39 -6.21
N PHE A 410 14.34 29.19 -5.05
CA PHE A 410 13.27 30.04 -4.55
C PHE A 410 13.76 31.46 -4.28
N ARG A 411 14.95 31.61 -3.67
CA ARG A 411 15.58 32.92 -3.47
C ARG A 411 15.85 33.65 -4.79
N ALA A 412 16.22 32.91 -5.84
CA ALA A 412 16.44 33.45 -7.19
C ALA A 412 15.13 33.69 -7.98
N GLY A 413 13.94 33.48 -7.40
CA GLY A 413 12.65 33.64 -8.07
C GLY A 413 12.27 32.50 -9.03
N MET A 414 13.07 31.44 -9.12
CA MET A 414 12.88 30.29 -10.01
C MET A 414 11.97 29.22 -9.38
N THR A 415 10.75 29.61 -9.00
CA THR A 415 9.79 28.80 -8.21
C THR A 415 9.56 27.40 -8.80
N GLN A 416 9.23 27.33 -10.11
CA GLN A 416 8.88 26.05 -10.75
C GLN A 416 10.06 25.06 -10.74
N ARG A 417 11.27 25.56 -11.00
CA ARG A 417 12.50 24.75 -10.96
C ARG A 417 12.79 24.26 -9.54
N GLY A 418 12.60 25.13 -8.53
CA GLY A 418 12.77 24.75 -7.14
C GLY A 418 11.82 23.64 -6.71
N VAL A 419 10.54 23.72 -7.10
CA VAL A 419 9.53 22.67 -6.82
C VAL A 419 9.90 21.36 -7.51
N ILE A 420 10.32 21.40 -8.79
CA ILE A 420 10.72 20.20 -9.55
C ILE A 420 11.94 19.55 -8.88
N VAL A 421 12.96 20.33 -8.53
CA VAL A 421 14.19 19.80 -7.89
C VAL A 421 13.85 19.13 -6.56
N LEU A 422 13.03 19.77 -5.72
CA LEU A 422 12.62 19.21 -4.44
C LEU A 422 11.81 17.89 -4.61
N ALA A 423 10.90 17.87 -5.59
CA ALA A 423 10.11 16.69 -5.87
C ALA A 423 10.96 15.54 -6.43
N MET A 424 11.85 15.80 -7.39
CA MET A 424 12.72 14.76 -7.94
C MET A 424 13.66 14.21 -6.87
N GLY A 425 14.24 15.10 -6.03
CA GLY A 425 15.06 14.67 -4.90
C GLY A 425 14.27 13.81 -3.89
N GLY A 426 13.04 14.21 -3.57
CA GLY A 426 12.16 13.42 -2.69
C GLY A 426 11.80 12.05 -3.28
N LEU A 427 11.47 11.98 -4.59
CA LEU A 427 11.17 10.73 -5.29
C LEU A 427 12.39 9.80 -5.28
N VAL A 428 13.56 10.27 -5.70
CA VAL A 428 14.79 9.44 -5.74
C VAL A 428 15.22 9.04 -4.33
N SER A 429 15.04 9.92 -3.33
CA SER A 429 15.26 9.60 -1.92
C SER A 429 14.34 8.46 -1.44
N GLY A 430 13.04 8.54 -1.73
CA GLY A 430 12.09 7.47 -1.43
C GLY A 430 12.43 6.15 -2.12
N GLN A 431 12.81 6.20 -3.40
CA GLN A 431 13.27 5.02 -4.15
C GLN A 431 14.54 4.41 -3.55
N SER A 432 15.47 5.24 -3.06
CA SER A 432 16.69 4.76 -2.40
C SER A 432 16.36 4.01 -1.10
N LEU A 433 15.40 4.49 -0.30
CA LEU A 433 14.93 3.79 0.90
C LEU A 433 14.32 2.44 0.56
N VAL A 434 13.45 2.40 -0.45
CA VAL A 434 12.78 1.14 -0.87
C VAL A 434 13.80 0.14 -1.41
N THR A 435 14.68 0.56 -2.31
CA THR A 435 15.69 -0.32 -2.91
C THR A 435 16.69 -0.81 -1.86
N GLY A 436 17.13 0.10 -0.98
CA GLY A 436 18.09 -0.23 0.08
C GLY A 436 17.55 -1.22 1.11
N ALA A 437 16.22 -1.34 1.26
CA ALA A 437 15.61 -2.34 2.13
C ALA A 437 15.95 -3.79 1.74
N GLU A 438 16.54 -4.02 0.54
CA GLU A 438 17.14 -5.31 0.17
C GLU A 438 18.23 -5.75 1.16
N ALA A 439 18.95 -4.84 1.78
CA ALA A 439 19.91 -5.16 2.84
C ALA A 439 19.30 -5.93 4.03
N LEU A 440 17.98 -5.81 4.24
CA LEU A 440 17.22 -6.52 5.28
C LEU A 440 16.65 -7.86 4.79
N SER A 441 16.82 -8.18 3.48
CA SER A 441 16.27 -9.39 2.85
C SER A 441 16.64 -10.70 3.60
N PRO A 442 17.86 -10.89 4.16
CA PRO A 442 18.17 -12.11 4.89
C PRO A 442 17.25 -12.40 6.09
N ALA A 443 16.64 -11.37 6.69
CA ALA A 443 15.68 -11.54 7.77
C ALA A 443 14.22 -11.67 7.26
N TYR A 444 13.86 -10.92 6.21
CA TYR A 444 12.46 -10.79 5.78
C TYR A 444 12.09 -11.60 4.53
N SER A 445 13.06 -12.22 3.85
CA SER A 445 12.82 -13.05 2.66
C SER A 445 13.45 -14.43 2.85
N ALA A 446 12.79 -15.46 2.36
CA ALA A 446 13.34 -16.81 2.35
C ALA A 446 14.11 -17.15 1.06
N VAL A 447 14.45 -16.15 0.21
CA VAL A 447 15.15 -16.39 -1.06
C VAL A 447 16.46 -17.14 -0.85
N HIS A 448 17.27 -16.76 0.15
CA HIS A 448 18.56 -17.40 0.45
C HIS A 448 18.40 -18.83 1.00
N ILE A 449 17.32 -19.09 1.74
CA ILE A 449 16.93 -20.42 2.16
C ILE A 449 16.50 -21.25 0.94
N ALA A 450 15.66 -20.69 0.07
CA ALA A 450 15.18 -21.35 -1.14
C ALA A 450 16.35 -21.81 -2.03
N GLU A 451 17.35 -20.96 -2.24
CA GLU A 451 18.53 -21.30 -3.04
C GLU A 451 19.31 -22.48 -2.47
N LYS A 452 19.52 -22.51 -1.14
CA LYS A 452 20.26 -23.58 -0.46
C LYS A 452 19.52 -24.92 -0.48
N ILE A 453 18.18 -24.88 -0.41
CA ILE A 453 17.38 -26.13 -0.31
C ILE A 453 16.97 -26.69 -1.67
N LYS A 454 17.07 -25.92 -2.77
CA LYS A 454 16.75 -26.41 -4.13
C LYS A 454 17.30 -27.79 -4.48
N PRO A 455 18.57 -28.14 -4.16
CA PRO A 455 19.12 -29.47 -4.46
C PRO A 455 18.43 -30.61 -3.71
N PHE A 456 17.76 -30.32 -2.61
CA PHE A 456 17.08 -31.28 -1.75
C PHE A 456 15.60 -31.44 -2.07
N LEU A 457 15.04 -30.55 -2.89
CA LEU A 457 13.63 -30.58 -3.30
C LEU A 457 13.41 -31.66 -4.37
N LYS A 458 12.89 -32.81 -3.96
CA LYS A 458 12.51 -33.89 -4.86
C LYS A 458 11.00 -33.90 -5.10
N PRO A 459 10.51 -34.27 -6.29
CA PRO A 459 9.07 -34.45 -6.53
C PRO A 459 8.44 -35.43 -5.55
N GLY A 460 7.24 -35.12 -5.05
CA GLY A 460 6.47 -35.99 -4.15
C GLY A 460 7.01 -36.11 -2.71
N VAL A 461 8.14 -35.50 -2.37
CA VAL A 461 8.68 -35.51 -1.01
C VAL A 461 7.90 -34.58 -0.11
N PRO A 462 7.45 -35.02 1.09
CA PRO A 462 6.78 -34.15 2.06
C PRO A 462 7.67 -33.00 2.52
N PHE A 463 7.07 -31.80 2.62
CA PHE A 463 7.73 -30.65 3.21
C PHE A 463 6.83 -30.07 4.32
N TYR A 464 7.31 -30.11 5.53
CA TYR A 464 6.60 -29.70 6.73
C TYR A 464 7.00 -28.27 7.14
N SER A 465 6.01 -27.45 7.52
CA SER A 465 6.24 -26.15 8.18
C SER A 465 5.82 -26.27 9.63
N VAL A 466 6.80 -26.30 10.54
CA VAL A 466 6.63 -26.73 11.94
C VAL A 466 6.68 -25.53 12.87
N GLY A 467 5.57 -25.26 13.57
CA GLY A 467 5.46 -24.15 14.51
C GLY A 467 5.48 -22.75 13.85
N MET A 468 5.48 -22.69 12.53
CA MET A 468 5.47 -21.45 11.74
C MET A 468 4.86 -21.68 10.36
N HIS A 469 4.58 -20.59 9.65
CA HIS A 469 4.34 -20.59 8.21
C HIS A 469 5.15 -19.47 7.58
N ASP A 470 6.16 -19.81 6.76
CA ASP A 470 6.91 -18.83 5.97
C ASP A 470 6.09 -18.43 4.74
N LEU A 471 5.85 -17.14 4.58
CA LEU A 471 4.97 -16.62 3.54
C LEU A 471 5.70 -16.35 2.20
N THR A 472 7.04 -16.26 2.21
CA THR A 472 7.83 -15.98 1.01
C THR A 472 8.41 -17.24 0.36
N LEU A 473 8.72 -18.25 1.14
CA LEU A 473 9.35 -19.50 0.67
C LEU A 473 8.51 -20.22 -0.39
N PRO A 474 7.17 -20.38 -0.24
CA PRO A 474 6.33 -21.07 -1.23
C PRO A 474 6.48 -20.50 -2.64
N PHE A 475 6.53 -19.19 -2.77
CA PHE A 475 6.73 -18.53 -4.07
C PHE A 475 8.06 -18.91 -4.73
N TYR A 476 9.16 -18.95 -3.96
CA TYR A 476 10.49 -19.25 -4.51
C TYR A 476 10.70 -20.72 -4.87
N ILE A 477 10.07 -21.64 -4.10
CA ILE A 477 10.20 -23.07 -4.34
C ILE A 477 9.02 -23.70 -5.09
N LYS A 478 7.96 -22.92 -5.35
CA LYS A 478 6.73 -23.34 -6.06
C LYS A 478 6.04 -24.54 -5.39
N ARG A 479 5.99 -24.54 -4.06
CA ARG A 479 5.42 -25.65 -3.27
C ARG A 479 4.68 -25.13 -2.04
N THR A 480 3.64 -25.88 -1.66
CA THR A 480 2.92 -25.75 -0.40
C THR A 480 3.51 -26.66 0.67
N PHE A 481 3.13 -26.46 1.93
CA PHE A 481 3.61 -27.19 3.09
C PHE A 481 2.50 -27.96 3.77
N THR A 482 2.85 -29.10 4.43
CA THR A 482 2.04 -29.64 5.50
C THR A 482 2.31 -28.84 6.78
N LEU A 483 1.30 -28.18 7.31
CA LEU A 483 1.44 -27.35 8.52
C LEU A 483 1.44 -28.21 9.78
N VAL A 484 2.31 -27.89 10.72
CA VAL A 484 2.46 -28.62 11.99
C VAL A 484 2.39 -27.65 13.17
N ALA A 485 1.43 -27.87 14.09
CA ALA A 485 1.26 -27.11 15.33
C ALA A 485 1.19 -25.57 15.12
N TYR A 486 0.76 -25.12 13.95
CA TYR A 486 0.61 -23.71 13.60
C TYR A 486 -0.69 -23.48 12.86
N LYS A 487 -1.51 -22.57 13.36
CA LYS A 487 -2.75 -22.15 12.69
C LYS A 487 -2.64 -20.73 12.16
N GLY A 488 -2.26 -19.77 12.99
CA GLY A 488 -2.08 -18.36 12.62
C GLY A 488 -3.24 -17.83 11.79
N GLU A 489 -2.93 -17.14 10.71
CA GLU A 489 -3.89 -16.62 9.74
C GLU A 489 -4.59 -17.68 8.88
N LEU A 490 -4.10 -18.92 8.89
CA LEU A 490 -4.68 -20.07 8.19
C LEU A 490 -5.70 -20.84 9.04
N ALA A 491 -5.97 -20.41 10.28
CA ALA A 491 -6.86 -21.10 11.22
C ALA A 491 -8.23 -21.43 10.59
N PHE A 492 -8.83 -20.46 9.93
CA PHE A 492 -10.11 -20.65 9.23
C PHE A 492 -10.01 -21.74 8.14
N GLY A 493 -9.00 -21.65 7.27
CA GLY A 493 -8.80 -22.63 6.20
C GLY A 493 -8.56 -24.04 6.72
N ILE A 494 -7.77 -24.19 7.81
CA ILE A 494 -7.53 -25.48 8.48
C ILE A 494 -8.82 -26.06 9.07
N GLU A 495 -9.69 -25.23 9.65
CA GLU A 495 -10.98 -25.68 10.21
C GLU A 495 -11.93 -26.17 9.11
N GLN A 496 -11.92 -25.56 7.93
CA GLN A 496 -12.75 -25.97 6.81
C GLN A 496 -12.16 -27.17 6.04
N GLU A 497 -10.84 -27.24 5.93
CA GLU A 497 -10.10 -28.23 5.13
C GLU A 497 -8.93 -28.79 5.96
N PRO A 498 -9.16 -29.68 6.95
CA PRO A 498 -8.13 -30.15 7.89
C PRO A 498 -7.09 -31.09 7.26
N LEU A 499 -7.24 -31.45 5.99
CA LEU A 499 -6.28 -32.26 5.26
C LEU A 499 -4.95 -31.48 5.08
N GLY A 500 -3.83 -32.11 5.45
CA GLY A 500 -2.50 -31.48 5.38
C GLY A 500 -2.13 -30.67 6.63
N TYR A 501 -2.83 -30.87 7.75
CA TYR A 501 -2.52 -30.28 9.03
C TYR A 501 -2.19 -31.34 10.10
N ILE A 502 -1.12 -31.15 10.83
CA ILE A 502 -0.72 -31.97 11.99
C ILE A 502 -0.86 -31.10 13.25
N PRO A 503 -1.67 -31.52 14.24
CA PRO A 503 -2.09 -30.63 15.32
C PRO A 503 -1.01 -30.30 16.36
N ASP A 504 -0.03 -31.18 16.53
CA ASP A 504 0.96 -31.06 17.60
C ASP A 504 2.33 -31.64 17.21
N TYR A 505 3.36 -31.36 18.02
CA TYR A 505 4.73 -31.80 17.79
C TYR A 505 4.92 -33.30 18.05
N GLU A 506 4.15 -33.92 18.94
CA GLU A 506 4.29 -35.35 19.22
C GLU A 506 3.80 -36.21 18.05
N THR A 507 2.65 -35.85 17.49
CA THR A 507 2.16 -36.47 16.26
C THR A 507 3.12 -36.26 15.10
N PHE A 508 3.70 -35.05 14.99
CA PHE A 508 4.70 -34.79 13.96
C PHE A 508 5.96 -35.65 14.10
N LYS A 509 6.49 -35.86 15.32
CA LYS A 509 7.66 -36.71 15.56
C LYS A 509 7.43 -38.15 15.05
N GLN A 510 6.24 -38.69 15.28
CA GLN A 510 5.86 -40.02 14.79
C GLN A 510 5.82 -40.05 13.26
N VAL A 511 5.16 -39.08 12.65
CA VAL A 511 5.06 -38.92 11.18
C VAL A 511 6.48 -38.75 10.59
N TRP A 512 7.31 -37.89 11.18
CA TRP A 512 8.67 -37.62 10.72
C TRP A 512 9.56 -38.87 10.72
N VAL A 513 9.54 -39.63 11.81
CA VAL A 513 10.33 -40.87 11.93
C VAL A 513 9.86 -41.95 10.95
N ALA A 514 8.59 -41.96 10.56
CA ALA A 514 8.06 -42.92 9.59
C ALA A 514 8.46 -42.61 8.13
N GLN A 515 8.90 -41.37 7.81
CA GLN A 515 9.28 -40.99 6.42
C GLN A 515 10.65 -41.59 6.06
N ALA A 516 10.80 -42.04 4.84
CA ALA A 516 12.13 -42.43 4.30
C ALA A 516 12.98 -41.19 3.96
N TYR A 517 12.33 -40.09 3.46
CA TYR A 517 12.95 -38.82 3.18
C TYR A 517 11.89 -37.72 3.28
N ALA A 518 12.21 -36.66 3.98
CA ALA A 518 11.31 -35.49 4.16
C ALA A 518 12.12 -34.23 4.43
N LEU A 519 11.48 -33.10 4.25
CA LEU A 519 12.02 -31.77 4.59
C LEU A 519 11.12 -31.12 5.64
N ALA A 520 11.72 -30.33 6.52
CA ALA A 520 10.97 -29.49 7.44
C ALA A 520 11.65 -28.12 7.60
N ILE A 521 10.82 -27.07 7.74
CA ILE A 521 11.24 -25.72 8.14
C ILE A 521 10.63 -25.40 9.49
N MET A 522 11.41 -24.80 10.39
CA MET A 522 10.97 -24.48 11.75
C MET A 522 11.76 -23.29 12.33
N PRO A 523 11.24 -22.61 13.37
CA PRO A 523 12.02 -21.65 14.14
C PRO A 523 13.24 -22.32 14.82
N PRO A 524 14.35 -21.59 15.04
CA PRO A 524 15.54 -22.13 15.72
C PRO A 524 15.25 -22.77 17.09
N GLN A 525 14.31 -22.19 17.85
CA GLN A 525 13.94 -22.72 19.17
C GLN A 525 13.27 -24.11 19.07
N VAL A 526 12.35 -24.27 18.11
CA VAL A 526 11.67 -25.56 17.87
C VAL A 526 12.67 -26.62 17.39
N PHE A 527 13.65 -26.23 16.56
CA PHE A 527 14.73 -27.14 16.16
C PHE A 527 15.53 -27.63 17.37
N LEU A 528 15.93 -26.74 18.28
CA LEU A 528 16.68 -27.09 19.48
C LEU A 528 15.90 -28.07 20.40
N GLU A 529 14.58 -27.87 20.53
CA GLU A 529 13.71 -28.80 21.28
C GLU A 529 13.72 -30.21 20.67
N PHE A 530 13.67 -30.32 19.34
CA PHE A 530 13.69 -31.61 18.64
C PHE A 530 15.06 -32.25 18.65
N GLU A 531 16.12 -31.48 18.56
CA GLU A 531 17.49 -31.96 18.69
C GLU A 531 17.75 -32.56 20.10
N GLN A 532 17.31 -31.84 21.15
CA GLN A 532 17.38 -32.32 22.53
C GLN A 532 16.53 -33.58 22.77
N ALA A 533 15.41 -33.69 22.06
CA ALA A 533 14.55 -34.88 22.10
C ALA A 533 15.10 -36.06 21.27
N GLY A 534 16.28 -35.93 20.64
CA GLY A 534 16.90 -36.96 19.82
C GLY A 534 16.19 -37.26 18.50
N VAL A 535 15.38 -36.32 17.97
CA VAL A 535 14.71 -36.53 16.69
C VAL A 535 15.75 -36.48 15.55
N PRO A 536 15.82 -37.49 14.66
CA PRO A 536 16.85 -37.54 13.63
C PRO A 536 16.62 -36.48 12.56
N MET A 537 17.42 -35.41 12.57
CA MET A 537 17.35 -34.28 11.66
C MET A 537 18.75 -33.85 11.21
N ARG A 538 18.93 -33.57 9.94
CA ARG A 538 20.15 -32.98 9.39
C ARG A 538 19.86 -31.57 8.87
N VAL A 539 20.51 -30.57 9.45
CA VAL A 539 20.39 -29.18 9.02
C VAL A 539 20.98 -29.03 7.61
N ILE A 540 20.22 -28.41 6.69
CA ILE A 540 20.63 -28.13 5.31
C ILE A 540 20.69 -26.63 5.02
N ALA A 541 19.90 -25.81 5.74
CA ALA A 541 19.95 -24.36 5.63
C ALA A 541 19.51 -23.72 6.96
N THR A 542 20.07 -22.57 7.27
CA THR A 542 19.67 -21.78 8.45
C THR A 542 19.88 -20.29 8.21
N ASP A 543 19.06 -19.47 8.87
CA ASP A 543 19.23 -18.04 9.09
C ASP A 543 18.78 -17.67 10.52
N ALA A 544 18.64 -16.38 10.83
CA ALA A 544 18.26 -15.92 12.17
C ALA A 544 16.84 -16.33 12.60
N ARG A 545 15.95 -16.66 11.66
CA ARG A 545 14.53 -16.95 11.89
C ARG A 545 14.14 -18.39 11.55
N ARG A 546 14.96 -19.09 10.75
CA ARG A 546 14.58 -20.36 10.11
C ARG A 546 15.69 -21.38 10.19
N VAL A 547 15.32 -22.62 10.47
CA VAL A 547 16.16 -23.80 10.28
C VAL A 547 15.43 -24.75 9.35
N VAL A 548 16.09 -25.15 8.26
CA VAL A 548 15.56 -26.18 7.36
C VAL A 548 16.36 -27.44 7.53
N VAL A 549 15.66 -28.53 7.73
CA VAL A 549 16.23 -29.84 7.96
C VAL A 549 15.72 -30.85 6.96
N THR A 550 16.52 -31.89 6.73
CA THR A 550 16.10 -33.12 6.06
C THR A 550 16.20 -34.29 7.02
N ARG A 551 15.34 -35.28 6.81
CA ARG A 551 15.55 -36.57 7.43
C ARG A 551 16.78 -37.22 6.77
N PRO A 552 17.72 -37.76 7.58
CA PRO A 552 18.92 -38.45 7.06
C PRO A 552 18.58 -39.66 6.22
#